data_688c3b776da6a70bb722d91f283eaa1b
#
_entry.id   688c3b776da6a70bb722d91f283eaa1b
#
_cell.length_a   1.000
_cell.length_b   1.000
_cell.length_c   1.000
_cell.angle_alpha   90.00
_cell.angle_beta   90.00
_cell.angle_gamma   90.00
#
_symmetry.space_group_name_H-M   'P 1'
#
loop_
_entity.id
_entity.type
_entity.pdbx_description
1 polymer ?
#
loop_
_entity_poly.entity_id
_entity_poly.type
_entity_poly.pdbx_seq_one_letter_code
_entity_poly.pdbx_strand_id
1 'polypeptide(L)'
;VLGTCLALAGTPGRADEPDVKIGGFPSIDFRNLPFILIPEVGTDPNAGTTVGLMPVFLKTDEQREIRQIIAPDVIYNPYFGFGARGRIFGYPSDDTRWSVVGGADQRVERSFGATYATGLTRQGDWSWSLQAVYDVNGTGRFFGIGNSSSLANETTYVNETGYLAGRIGWNLNPAWQFAYSVLPRVVNIGAGVIKGVPSIQTVFPVQGQLGTGYDFLNMVSVTFDTRDSLDIPSRGTEVVAYAGLAPGLLGGSASTSYTVMGIDGRNYWHVADNLIVASHAAFRYMPSTPDAPFWVQSSLGGDRSFLAGAQPLRAFGAGRFIDRNLFSASIELRRKVLELDLFSTNLNVELAPFAEVGRVFHNMGDNPFSALHTAVGMGFRAYARPSVVGYVDVGYGSEGTAVFSGVSYPF
;
A
#
# COMPACT_ATOMS: atom_id res chain seq x y z
N VAL A 1 -1.41 6.02 -5.15
CA VAL A 1 -2.78 6.01 -5.69
C VAL A 1 -2.73 5.39 -7.08
N LEU A 2 -3.22 4.20 -7.26
CA LEU A 2 -3.30 3.52 -8.56
C LEU A 2 -4.75 3.18 -8.84
N GLY A 3 -5.23 3.67 -9.96
CA GLY A 3 -6.61 3.59 -10.38
C GLY A 3 -7.05 2.23 -10.94
N THR A 4 -8.31 2.05 -10.91
CA THR A 4 -9.07 0.84 -11.20
C THR A 4 -9.21 0.60 -12.69
N CYS A 5 -9.01 -0.64 -13.14
CA CYS A 5 -9.42 -1.12 -14.47
C CYS A 5 -10.88 -1.54 -14.43
N LEU A 6 -11.74 -0.85 -15.17
CA LEU A 6 -13.05 -1.38 -15.55
C LEU A 6 -12.93 -1.94 -16.98
N ALA A 7 -12.81 -3.26 -17.12
CA ALA A 7 -12.93 -3.93 -18.41
C ALA A 7 -14.40 -4.14 -18.73
N LEU A 8 -14.90 -3.53 -19.79
CA LEU A 8 -16.20 -3.85 -20.36
C LEU A 8 -16.10 -5.21 -21.07
N ALA A 9 -16.82 -6.19 -20.55
CA ALA A 9 -16.92 -7.52 -21.12
C ALA A 9 -17.78 -7.48 -22.39
N GLY A 10 -17.16 -7.80 -23.52
CA GLY A 10 -17.87 -8.13 -24.76
C GLY A 10 -18.10 -9.65 -24.87
N THR A 11 -19.33 -10.08 -25.06
CA THR A 11 -19.73 -11.46 -25.33
C THR A 11 -19.16 -11.98 -26.68
N PRO A 12 -18.84 -13.25 -26.82
CA PRO A 12 -18.40 -13.83 -28.09
C PRO A 12 -19.61 -14.03 -28.99
N GLY A 13 -19.86 -13.09 -29.87
CA GLY A 13 -20.85 -13.17 -30.94
C GLY A 13 -20.23 -12.62 -32.20
N ARG A 14 -20.08 -13.48 -33.23
CA ARG A 14 -19.63 -13.15 -34.57
C ARG A 14 -20.74 -12.34 -35.23
N ALA A 15 -20.64 -11.01 -35.18
CA ALA A 15 -21.38 -10.09 -36.03
C ALA A 15 -20.50 -8.85 -36.18
N ASP A 16 -20.45 -8.33 -37.42
CA ASP A 16 -19.82 -7.07 -37.77
C ASP A 16 -20.36 -5.95 -36.86
N GLU A 17 -19.59 -5.52 -35.88
CA GLU A 17 -19.93 -4.35 -35.08
C GLU A 17 -19.51 -3.08 -35.82
N PRO A 18 -20.37 -2.05 -35.83
CA PRO A 18 -20.09 -0.80 -36.53
C PRO A 18 -18.95 -0.04 -35.85
N ASP A 19 -18.04 0.49 -36.65
CA ASP A 19 -17.03 1.46 -36.26
C ASP A 19 -17.66 2.59 -35.44
N VAL A 20 -17.36 2.66 -34.16
CA VAL A 20 -17.77 3.77 -33.29
C VAL A 20 -16.95 4.99 -33.64
N LYS A 21 -17.50 5.82 -34.54
CA LYS A 21 -16.94 7.13 -34.86
C LYS A 21 -17.28 8.13 -33.77
N ILE A 22 -16.36 8.36 -32.87
CA ILE A 22 -16.43 9.50 -31.93
C ILE A 22 -15.86 10.72 -32.68
N GLY A 23 -16.76 11.59 -33.15
CA GLY A 23 -16.54 12.94 -33.65
C GLY A 23 -15.13 13.31 -34.15
N GLY A 24 -14.81 13.05 -35.44
CA GLY A 24 -13.68 13.68 -36.13
C GLY A 24 -12.27 13.15 -35.84
N PHE A 25 -12.12 12.20 -34.93
CA PHE A 25 -10.82 11.53 -34.67
C PHE A 25 -10.71 10.25 -35.53
N PRO A 26 -9.50 9.90 -36.01
CA PRO A 26 -9.28 8.63 -36.69
C PRO A 26 -9.63 7.47 -35.75
N SER A 27 -10.31 6.45 -36.28
CA SER A 27 -10.62 5.22 -35.52
C SER A 27 -9.31 4.59 -35.02
N ILE A 28 -9.09 4.57 -33.71
CA ILE A 28 -7.95 3.88 -33.11
C ILE A 28 -8.35 2.41 -32.99
N ASP A 29 -7.68 1.54 -33.76
CA ASP A 29 -7.82 0.09 -33.58
C ASP A 29 -7.07 -0.35 -32.30
N PHE A 30 -7.82 -0.45 -31.22
CA PHE A 30 -7.29 -0.86 -29.92
C PHE A 30 -6.72 -2.29 -29.88
N ARG A 31 -7.05 -3.15 -30.90
CA ARG A 31 -6.59 -4.55 -30.97
C ARG A 31 -5.12 -4.67 -31.39
N ASN A 32 -4.60 -3.67 -32.07
CA ASN A 32 -3.23 -3.65 -32.60
C ASN A 32 -2.31 -2.65 -31.90
N LEU A 33 -2.72 -2.09 -30.76
CA LEU A 33 -1.85 -1.20 -29.99
C LEU A 33 -0.70 -2.00 -29.36
N PRO A 34 0.53 -1.48 -29.40
CA PRO A 34 1.69 -2.11 -28.74
C PRO A 34 1.67 -1.95 -27.22
N PHE A 35 0.60 -1.46 -26.65
CA PHE A 35 0.40 -1.22 -25.23
C PHE A 35 -1.05 -1.44 -24.81
N ILE A 36 -1.26 -1.72 -23.55
CA ILE A 36 -2.57 -1.79 -22.91
C ILE A 36 -2.89 -0.41 -22.34
N LEU A 37 -3.99 0.20 -22.76
CA LEU A 37 -4.42 1.49 -22.20
C LEU A 37 -5.35 1.25 -21.02
N ILE A 38 -4.91 1.69 -19.82
CA ILE A 38 -5.65 1.54 -18.59
C ILE A 38 -6.21 2.89 -18.17
N PRO A 39 -7.54 3.08 -18.13
CA PRO A 39 -8.14 4.24 -17.47
C PRO A 39 -7.92 4.14 -15.97
N GLU A 40 -7.40 5.21 -15.38
CA GLU A 40 -7.22 5.31 -13.95
C GLU A 40 -8.35 6.09 -13.31
N VAL A 41 -9.04 5.48 -12.37
CA VAL A 41 -9.99 6.15 -11.48
C VAL A 41 -9.65 5.72 -10.07
N GLY A 42 -9.06 6.62 -9.31
CA GLY A 42 -8.71 6.40 -7.92
C GLY A 42 -9.56 7.25 -7.00
N THR A 43 -9.96 6.71 -5.88
CA THR A 43 -10.58 7.47 -4.81
C THR A 43 -10.00 7.05 -3.48
N ASP A 44 -9.86 8.02 -2.58
CA ASP A 44 -9.35 7.84 -1.23
C ASP A 44 -9.99 8.93 -0.34
N PRO A 45 -10.45 8.61 0.87
CA PRO A 45 -11.08 9.60 1.76
C PRO A 45 -10.22 10.83 2.04
N ASN A 46 -8.90 10.70 2.04
CA ASN A 46 -7.97 11.80 2.31
C ASN A 46 -7.59 12.58 1.04
N ALA A 47 -7.46 11.89 -0.09
CA ALA A 47 -6.96 12.42 -1.36
C ALA A 47 -8.08 12.85 -2.34
N GLY A 48 -9.32 12.46 -2.07
CA GLY A 48 -10.42 12.66 -3.02
C GLY A 48 -10.30 11.78 -4.25
N THR A 49 -10.92 12.18 -5.36
CA THR A 49 -10.94 11.40 -6.61
C THR A 49 -9.83 11.85 -7.55
N THR A 50 -9.08 10.91 -8.06
CA THR A 50 -8.07 11.08 -9.11
C THR A 50 -8.53 10.34 -10.35
N VAL A 51 -8.40 10.96 -11.53
CA VAL A 51 -8.67 10.32 -12.82
C VAL A 51 -7.44 10.42 -13.71
N GLY A 52 -7.24 9.44 -14.58
CA GLY A 52 -6.06 9.42 -15.44
C GLY A 52 -6.09 8.36 -16.53
N LEU A 53 -4.98 8.31 -17.27
CA LEU A 53 -4.73 7.31 -18.31
C LEU A 53 -3.31 6.80 -18.18
N MET A 54 -3.17 5.48 -18.24
CA MET A 54 -1.89 4.78 -18.13
C MET A 54 -1.72 3.78 -19.28
N PRO A 55 -0.93 4.09 -20.32
CA PRO A 55 -0.47 3.09 -21.26
C PRO A 55 0.55 2.17 -20.59
N VAL A 56 0.35 0.85 -20.71
CA VAL A 56 1.22 -0.18 -20.16
C VAL A 56 1.89 -0.96 -21.28
N PHE A 57 3.20 -0.91 -21.31
CA PHE A 57 4.04 -1.65 -22.25
C PHE A 57 4.63 -2.87 -21.54
N LEU A 58 4.44 -4.05 -22.11
CA LEU A 58 4.97 -5.31 -21.58
C LEU A 58 6.11 -5.81 -22.47
N LYS A 59 7.22 -6.18 -21.85
CA LYS A 59 8.29 -6.91 -22.51
C LYS A 59 8.34 -8.33 -21.93
N THR A 60 8.12 -9.31 -22.79
CA THR A 60 8.14 -10.73 -22.43
C THR A 60 9.38 -11.41 -23.02
N ASP A 61 9.76 -12.54 -22.44
CA ASP A 61 10.76 -13.46 -22.99
C ASP A 61 10.15 -14.46 -24.00
N GLU A 62 10.97 -15.42 -24.46
CA GLU A 62 10.56 -16.46 -25.40
C GLU A 62 9.49 -17.41 -24.81
N GLN A 63 9.43 -17.52 -23.49
CA GLN A 63 8.44 -18.31 -22.75
C GLN A 63 7.14 -17.54 -22.49
N ARG A 64 7.05 -16.27 -22.99
CA ARG A 64 5.95 -15.30 -22.75
C ARG A 64 5.80 -14.85 -21.31
N GLU A 65 6.87 -14.98 -20.50
CA GLU A 65 6.89 -14.44 -19.16
C GLU A 65 7.23 -12.95 -19.18
N ILE A 66 6.55 -12.16 -18.33
CA ILE A 66 6.78 -10.73 -18.24
C ILE A 66 8.14 -10.49 -17.57
N ARG A 67 9.07 -9.87 -18.30
CA ARG A 67 10.41 -9.49 -17.83
C ARG A 67 10.55 -8.00 -17.53
N GLN A 68 9.69 -7.17 -18.14
CA GLN A 68 9.67 -5.74 -17.85
C GLN A 68 8.28 -5.16 -18.09
N ILE A 69 7.90 -4.21 -17.22
CA ILE A 69 6.69 -3.40 -17.37
C ILE A 69 7.12 -1.93 -17.38
N ILE A 70 6.63 -1.17 -18.37
CA ILE A 70 6.80 0.29 -18.43
C ILE A 70 5.39 0.89 -18.44
N ALA A 71 5.07 1.69 -17.43
CA ALA A 71 3.72 2.23 -17.24
C ALA A 71 3.78 3.72 -16.86
N PRO A 72 3.97 4.63 -17.84
CA PRO A 72 3.77 6.05 -17.59
C PRO A 72 2.29 6.37 -17.41
N ASP A 73 1.95 7.41 -16.66
CA ASP A 73 0.59 7.92 -16.57
C ASP A 73 0.51 9.45 -16.62
N VAL A 74 -0.67 9.92 -16.93
CA VAL A 74 -1.10 11.31 -16.73
C VAL A 74 -2.39 11.29 -15.94
N ILE A 75 -2.43 12.03 -14.85
CA ILE A 75 -3.54 12.05 -13.92
C ILE A 75 -4.03 13.47 -13.67
N TYR A 76 -5.24 13.58 -13.15
CA TYR A 76 -5.80 14.82 -12.63
C TYR A 76 -6.46 14.56 -11.27
N ASN A 77 -6.10 15.40 -10.30
CA ASN A 77 -6.73 15.43 -8.98
C ASN A 77 -7.18 16.88 -8.66
N PRO A 78 -8.41 17.10 -8.15
CA PRO A 78 -8.90 18.47 -7.84
C PRO A 78 -8.03 19.25 -6.85
N TYR A 79 -7.36 18.57 -5.92
CA TYR A 79 -6.49 19.24 -4.94
C TYR A 79 -5.11 19.58 -5.52
N PHE A 80 -4.55 18.70 -6.37
CA PHE A 80 -3.15 18.78 -6.81
C PHE A 80 -2.98 19.17 -8.27
N GLY A 81 -4.05 19.17 -9.06
CA GLY A 81 -4.02 19.50 -10.49
C GLY A 81 -3.58 18.32 -11.36
N PHE A 82 -2.99 18.61 -12.50
CA PHE A 82 -2.42 17.60 -13.38
C PHE A 82 -1.12 17.05 -12.81
N GLY A 83 -0.94 15.74 -12.94
CA GLY A 83 0.28 15.03 -12.59
C GLY A 83 0.73 14.11 -13.70
N ALA A 84 2.03 13.80 -13.71
CA ALA A 84 2.60 12.78 -14.58
C ALA A 84 3.52 11.88 -13.76
N ARG A 85 3.46 10.57 -14.01
CA ARG A 85 4.27 9.57 -13.34
C ARG A 85 4.87 8.61 -14.35
N GLY A 86 6.05 8.11 -14.06
CA GLY A 86 6.71 7.02 -14.79
C GLY A 86 6.97 5.85 -13.86
N ARG A 87 6.70 4.64 -14.33
CA ARG A 87 6.95 3.40 -13.59
C ARG A 87 7.64 2.39 -14.47
N ILE A 88 8.72 1.84 -13.99
CA ILE A 88 9.45 0.77 -14.65
C ILE A 88 9.68 -0.34 -13.64
N PHE A 89 9.23 -1.54 -13.97
CA PHE A 89 9.45 -2.75 -13.18
C PHE A 89 10.25 -3.74 -13.99
N GLY A 90 11.24 -4.37 -13.40
CA GLY A 90 12.06 -5.41 -14.03
C GLY A 90 12.06 -6.69 -13.21
N TYR A 91 11.91 -7.82 -13.90
CA TYR A 91 11.87 -9.17 -13.36
C TYR A 91 12.93 -10.02 -14.08
N PRO A 92 14.25 -9.83 -13.77
CA PRO A 92 15.32 -10.59 -14.44
C PRO A 92 15.20 -12.10 -14.21
N SER A 93 14.65 -12.50 -13.07
CA SER A 93 14.35 -13.88 -12.69
C SER A 93 13.25 -13.90 -11.62
N ASP A 94 12.74 -15.08 -11.26
CA ASP A 94 11.80 -15.24 -10.15
C ASP A 94 12.42 -14.88 -8.80
N ASP A 95 13.75 -14.89 -8.72
CA ASP A 95 14.53 -14.59 -7.52
C ASP A 95 14.92 -13.11 -7.39
N THR A 96 14.79 -12.34 -8.46
CA THR A 96 15.28 -10.94 -8.51
C THR A 96 14.26 -10.02 -9.14
N ARG A 97 14.01 -8.89 -8.51
CA ARG A 97 13.18 -7.81 -9.05
C ARG A 97 13.75 -6.44 -8.74
N TRP A 98 13.45 -5.49 -9.59
CA TRP A 98 13.75 -4.08 -9.35
C TRP A 98 12.62 -3.18 -9.87
N SER A 99 12.54 -1.99 -9.34
CA SER A 99 11.59 -0.99 -9.83
C SER A 99 12.15 0.42 -9.67
N VAL A 100 11.73 1.29 -10.58
CA VAL A 100 11.92 2.74 -10.48
C VAL A 100 10.58 3.39 -10.77
N VAL A 101 10.15 4.23 -9.85
CA VAL A 101 8.89 4.98 -9.94
C VAL A 101 9.20 6.44 -9.64
N GLY A 102 8.66 7.36 -10.42
CA GLY A 102 8.81 8.78 -10.14
C GLY A 102 7.71 9.59 -10.78
N GLY A 103 7.32 10.69 -10.15
CA GLY A 103 6.29 11.57 -10.66
C GLY A 103 6.12 12.83 -9.83
N ALA A 104 5.36 13.76 -10.41
CA ALA A 104 4.97 14.99 -9.73
C ALA A 104 3.63 15.50 -10.25
N ASP A 105 2.89 16.15 -9.38
CA ASP A 105 1.68 16.89 -9.71
C ASP A 105 1.99 18.40 -9.77
N GLN A 106 1.12 19.18 -10.36
CA GLN A 106 1.29 20.64 -10.46
C GLN A 106 1.45 21.31 -9.08
N ARG A 107 0.87 20.70 -8.04
CA ARG A 107 0.91 21.21 -6.68
C ARG A 107 1.35 20.11 -5.74
N VAL A 108 2.28 20.41 -4.86
CA VAL A 108 2.70 19.64 -3.68
C VAL A 108 3.21 18.23 -3.97
N GLU A 109 2.37 17.35 -4.50
CA GLU A 109 2.67 15.91 -4.65
C GLU A 109 3.92 15.67 -5.51
N ARG A 110 4.87 14.95 -4.96
CA ARG A 110 6.08 14.48 -5.64
C ARG A 110 6.47 13.13 -5.08
N SER A 111 6.87 12.22 -5.94
CA SER A 111 7.33 10.91 -5.49
C SER A 111 8.48 10.42 -6.33
N PHE A 112 9.43 9.78 -5.68
CA PHE A 112 10.48 8.99 -6.31
C PHE A 112 10.70 7.74 -5.46
N GLY A 113 10.78 6.59 -6.11
CA GLY A 113 11.09 5.32 -5.47
C GLY A 113 11.96 4.47 -6.37
N ALA A 114 13.01 3.89 -5.81
CA ALA A 114 13.81 2.87 -6.47
C ALA A 114 13.98 1.69 -5.52
N THR A 115 13.75 0.49 -6.01
CA THR A 115 13.87 -0.74 -5.23
C THR A 115 14.64 -1.79 -6.02
N TYR A 116 15.50 -2.52 -5.33
CA TYR A 116 16.14 -3.73 -5.83
C TYR A 116 16.04 -4.82 -4.76
N ALA A 117 15.69 -6.02 -5.15
CA ALA A 117 15.63 -7.17 -4.24
C ALA A 117 16.05 -8.45 -4.95
N THR A 118 16.79 -9.29 -4.26
CA THR A 118 17.24 -10.60 -4.74
C THR A 118 17.26 -11.61 -3.60
N GLY A 119 17.29 -12.91 -3.93
CA GLY A 119 17.11 -13.99 -2.96
C GLY A 119 15.64 -14.14 -2.53
N LEU A 120 14.68 -13.72 -3.36
CA LEU A 120 13.25 -13.71 -3.03
C LEU A 120 12.68 -15.11 -2.84
N THR A 121 13.19 -16.09 -3.58
CA THR A 121 12.79 -17.51 -3.48
C THR A 121 13.39 -18.21 -2.25
N ARG A 122 14.37 -17.59 -1.61
CA ARG A 122 15.10 -18.13 -0.43
C ARG A 122 15.73 -19.51 -0.65
N GLN A 123 16.05 -19.87 -1.89
CA GLN A 123 16.75 -21.11 -2.19
C GLN A 123 18.25 -21.01 -1.89
N GLY A 124 18.82 -19.82 -1.93
CA GLY A 124 20.20 -19.55 -1.50
C GLY A 124 20.25 -19.11 -0.03
N ASP A 125 21.43 -19.13 0.57
CA ASP A 125 21.65 -18.79 1.98
C ASP A 125 21.33 -17.32 2.30
N TRP A 126 21.40 -16.42 1.31
CA TRP A 126 21.26 -15.00 1.51
C TRP A 126 20.24 -14.38 0.58
N SER A 127 19.51 -13.42 1.11
CA SER A 127 18.68 -12.49 0.36
C SER A 127 18.97 -11.06 0.82
N TRP A 128 18.82 -10.08 -0.07
CA TRP A 128 18.98 -8.70 0.30
C TRP A 128 18.10 -7.78 -0.55
N SER A 129 17.79 -6.63 0.01
CA SER A 129 17.08 -5.58 -0.70
C SER A 129 17.59 -4.20 -0.32
N LEU A 130 17.48 -3.29 -1.28
CA LEU A 130 17.75 -1.86 -1.10
C LEU A 130 16.56 -1.08 -1.67
N GLN A 131 16.12 -0.08 -0.92
CA GLN A 131 15.07 0.83 -1.34
C GLN A 131 15.48 2.26 -1.04
N ALA A 132 15.27 3.16 -2.00
CA ALA A 132 15.38 4.61 -1.82
C ALA A 132 14.03 5.23 -2.12
N VAL A 133 13.54 6.10 -1.25
CA VAL A 133 12.26 6.78 -1.41
C VAL A 133 12.42 8.26 -1.06
N TYR A 134 11.80 9.10 -1.88
CA TYR A 134 11.49 10.48 -1.58
C TYR A 134 10.03 10.72 -1.94
N ASP A 135 9.25 11.21 -0.99
CA ASP A 135 7.82 11.42 -1.16
C ASP A 135 7.38 12.72 -0.48
N VAL A 136 6.59 13.52 -1.19
CA VAL A 136 5.91 14.70 -0.66
C VAL A 136 4.42 14.46 -0.84
N ASN A 137 3.72 14.29 0.27
CA ASN A 137 2.31 13.96 0.32
C ASN A 137 1.52 15.08 1.02
N GLY A 138 0.60 15.71 0.30
CA GLY A 138 -0.28 16.77 0.81
C GLY A 138 -1.63 16.27 1.33
N THR A 139 -1.88 14.95 1.32
CA THR A 139 -3.15 14.35 1.78
C THR A 139 -3.16 13.98 3.25
N GLY A 140 -2.07 14.24 3.98
CA GLY A 140 -1.95 13.90 5.39
C GLY A 140 -3.12 14.43 6.22
N ARG A 141 -3.72 13.55 7.04
CA ARG A 141 -4.77 13.89 8.00
C ARG A 141 -4.35 13.50 9.41
N PHE A 142 -4.75 14.34 10.38
CA PHE A 142 -4.51 14.08 11.79
C PHE A 142 -5.72 14.51 12.61
N PHE A 143 -6.18 13.65 13.49
CA PHE A 143 -7.38 13.83 14.30
C PHE A 143 -7.08 13.88 15.81
N GLY A 144 -5.80 13.90 16.17
CA GLY A 144 -5.28 13.72 17.52
C GLY A 144 -4.80 12.30 17.78
N ILE A 145 -4.20 12.08 18.94
CA ILE A 145 -3.70 10.78 19.40
C ILE A 145 -4.81 10.04 20.14
N GLY A 146 -4.92 8.74 19.88
CA GLY A 146 -5.80 7.80 20.59
C GLY A 146 -6.94 7.23 19.74
N ASN A 147 -7.48 6.13 20.24
CA ASN A 147 -8.53 5.36 19.58
C ASN A 147 -9.88 6.08 19.48
N SER A 148 -10.14 7.04 20.35
CA SER A 148 -11.37 7.84 20.40
C SER A 148 -11.23 9.25 19.78
N SER A 149 -10.19 9.46 18.95
CA SER A 149 -10.00 10.75 18.26
C SER A 149 -11.21 11.11 17.42
N SER A 150 -11.70 12.37 17.55
CA SER A 150 -12.94 12.84 16.92
C SER A 150 -12.72 13.33 15.49
N LEU A 151 -13.66 13.04 14.58
CA LEU A 151 -13.71 13.64 13.23
C LEU A 151 -13.79 15.17 13.28
N ALA A 152 -14.42 15.74 14.32
CA ALA A 152 -14.49 17.20 14.48
C ALA A 152 -13.12 17.87 14.65
N ASN A 153 -12.09 17.10 14.98
CA ASN A 153 -10.72 17.58 15.12
C ASN A 153 -9.89 17.36 13.85
N GLU A 154 -10.51 17.11 12.70
CA GLU A 154 -9.81 16.89 11.44
C GLU A 154 -8.86 18.05 11.12
N THR A 155 -7.61 17.70 10.86
CA THR A 155 -6.58 18.62 10.40
C THR A 155 -5.81 18.05 9.23
N THR A 156 -5.11 18.89 8.49
CA THR A 156 -4.28 18.48 7.35
C THR A 156 -2.84 18.95 7.52
N TYR A 157 -1.90 18.19 6.94
CA TYR A 157 -0.48 18.52 6.89
C TYR A 157 0.16 17.98 5.60
N VAL A 158 1.28 18.57 5.23
CA VAL A 158 2.16 18.03 4.19
C VAL A 158 3.22 17.16 4.87
N ASN A 159 3.37 15.94 4.39
CA ASN A 159 4.42 15.02 4.82
C ASN A 159 5.47 14.89 3.72
N GLU A 160 6.65 15.46 3.94
CA GLU A 160 7.81 15.25 3.07
C GLU A 160 8.73 14.24 3.74
N THR A 161 8.94 13.09 3.09
CA THR A 161 9.71 11.98 3.65
C THR A 161 10.78 11.52 2.68
N GLY A 162 12.02 11.43 3.16
CA GLY A 162 13.11 10.77 2.46
C GLY A 162 13.70 9.64 3.28
N TYR A 163 13.90 8.46 2.69
CA TYR A 163 14.56 7.36 3.38
C TYR A 163 15.35 6.44 2.45
N LEU A 164 16.30 5.76 3.04
CA LEU A 164 16.94 4.58 2.48
C LEU A 164 16.59 3.39 3.37
N ALA A 165 16.22 2.26 2.77
CA ALA A 165 16.00 1.03 3.51
C ALA A 165 16.91 -0.07 2.96
N GLY A 166 17.75 -0.60 3.81
CA GLY A 166 18.59 -1.76 3.52
C GLY A 166 18.14 -2.96 4.33
N ARG A 167 18.08 -4.14 3.73
CA ARG A 167 17.77 -5.39 4.41
C ARG A 167 18.71 -6.47 3.93
N ILE A 168 19.23 -7.27 4.85
CA ILE A 168 19.94 -8.52 4.60
C ILE A 168 19.26 -9.64 5.37
N GLY A 169 18.98 -10.75 4.70
CA GLY A 169 18.35 -11.95 5.27
C GLY A 169 19.26 -13.15 5.13
N TRP A 170 19.41 -13.91 6.21
CA TRP A 170 19.98 -15.24 6.21
C TRP A 170 18.84 -16.26 6.15
N ASN A 171 18.84 -17.08 5.10
CA ASN A 171 17.82 -18.07 4.82
C ASN A 171 18.28 -19.42 5.42
N LEU A 172 17.68 -19.83 6.53
CA LEU A 172 17.94 -21.15 7.12
C LEU A 172 17.43 -22.28 6.18
N ASN A 173 16.34 -22.00 5.51
CA ASN A 173 15.71 -22.80 4.46
C ASN A 173 14.66 -21.92 3.74
N PRO A 174 13.97 -22.37 2.68
CA PRO A 174 12.98 -21.56 1.97
C PRO A 174 11.86 -20.98 2.86
N ALA A 175 11.52 -21.65 3.97
CA ALA A 175 10.45 -21.20 4.86
C ALA A 175 10.94 -20.26 5.99
N TRP A 176 12.20 -20.35 6.43
CA TRP A 176 12.69 -19.59 7.57
C TRP A 176 13.81 -18.63 7.21
N GLN A 177 13.63 -17.37 7.56
CA GLN A 177 14.63 -16.33 7.35
C GLN A 177 14.82 -15.50 8.64
N PHE A 178 16.06 -15.23 8.97
CA PHE A 178 16.47 -14.22 9.94
C PHE A 178 16.99 -13.00 9.17
N ALA A 179 16.52 -11.81 9.50
CA ALA A 179 16.97 -10.63 8.77
C ALA A 179 17.28 -9.45 9.68
N TYR A 180 18.21 -8.63 9.21
CA TYR A 180 18.51 -7.31 9.74
C TYR A 180 18.19 -6.25 8.73
N SER A 181 17.55 -5.16 9.20
CA SER A 181 17.16 -4.04 8.36
C SER A 181 17.59 -2.72 8.99
N VAL A 182 17.98 -1.78 8.15
CA VAL A 182 18.29 -0.40 8.54
C VAL A 182 17.44 0.56 7.75
N LEU A 183 16.96 1.63 8.39
CA LEU A 183 16.12 2.64 7.79
C LEU A 183 16.47 4.02 8.36
N PRO A 184 17.53 4.70 7.84
CA PRO A 184 17.69 6.13 8.04
C PRO A 184 16.58 6.88 7.31
N ARG A 185 15.87 7.75 8.03
CA ARG A 185 14.75 8.51 7.51
C ARG A 185 14.78 9.95 7.98
N VAL A 186 14.40 10.85 7.09
CA VAL A 186 14.09 12.24 7.38
C VAL A 186 12.63 12.50 7.06
N VAL A 187 11.92 13.18 7.95
CA VAL A 187 10.53 13.58 7.78
C VAL A 187 10.42 15.06 8.06
N ASN A 188 9.82 15.81 7.15
CA ASN A 188 9.51 17.21 7.34
C ASN A 188 7.97 17.40 7.30
N ILE A 189 7.40 17.85 8.41
CA ILE A 189 5.98 18.14 8.53
C ILE A 189 5.75 19.60 8.17
N GLY A 190 5.07 19.83 7.06
CA GLY A 190 4.68 21.15 6.57
C GLY A 190 3.21 21.49 6.88
N ALA A 191 2.88 22.75 6.73
CA ALA A 191 1.51 23.23 6.89
C ALA A 191 0.57 22.54 5.87
N GLY A 192 -0.66 22.27 6.30
CA GLY A 192 -1.67 21.65 5.44
C GLY A 192 -2.08 22.53 4.26
N VAL A 193 -2.40 21.91 3.13
CA VAL A 193 -2.69 22.57 1.84
C VAL A 193 -4.13 22.34 1.37
N ILE A 194 -4.89 21.48 2.02
CA ILE A 194 -6.27 21.18 1.66
C ILE A 194 -7.20 22.30 2.12
N LYS A 195 -7.90 22.90 1.17
CA LYS A 195 -8.82 24.01 1.44
C LYS A 195 -9.98 23.57 2.33
N GLY A 196 -10.32 24.39 3.33
CA GLY A 196 -11.45 24.15 4.22
C GLY A 196 -11.15 23.23 5.41
N VAL A 197 -9.94 22.63 5.47
CA VAL A 197 -9.48 21.85 6.60
C VAL A 197 -8.35 22.59 7.30
N PRO A 198 -8.41 22.81 8.63
CA PRO A 198 -7.36 23.53 9.35
C PRO A 198 -6.02 22.78 9.29
N SER A 199 -4.92 23.53 9.30
CA SER A 199 -3.60 22.93 9.35
C SER A 199 -3.30 22.36 10.73
N ILE A 200 -2.55 21.27 10.80
CA ILE A 200 -2.29 20.47 12.02
C ILE A 200 -1.82 21.32 13.20
N GLN A 201 -0.89 22.27 12.99
CA GLN A 201 -0.35 23.10 14.07
C GLN A 201 -1.37 24.07 14.69
N THR A 202 -2.48 24.36 14.01
CA THR A 202 -3.50 25.30 14.52
C THR A 202 -4.41 24.65 15.57
N VAL A 203 -4.60 23.34 15.49
CA VAL A 203 -5.44 22.56 16.42
C VAL A 203 -4.57 21.77 17.42
N PHE A 204 -3.42 21.28 16.96
CA PHE A 204 -2.50 20.45 17.73
C PHE A 204 -1.09 21.06 17.78
N PRO A 205 -0.87 22.18 18.47
CA PRO A 205 0.42 22.89 18.43
C PRO A 205 1.59 22.10 19.03
N VAL A 206 1.34 21.12 19.88
CA VAL A 206 2.37 20.26 20.48
C VAL A 206 2.62 19.02 19.64
N GLN A 207 1.56 18.24 19.34
CA GLN A 207 1.68 16.98 18.57
C GLN A 207 1.93 17.23 17.09
N GLY A 208 1.37 18.30 16.55
CA GLY A 208 1.45 18.70 15.14
C GLY A 208 2.51 19.76 14.87
N GLN A 209 3.60 19.76 15.61
CA GLN A 209 4.72 20.67 15.41
C GLN A 209 5.28 20.54 14.00
N LEU A 210 5.37 21.68 13.29
CA LEU A 210 5.98 21.73 11.97
C LEU A 210 7.50 21.62 12.09
N GLY A 211 8.12 21.07 11.06
CA GLY A 211 9.57 21.01 10.95
C GLY A 211 10.09 19.60 10.67
N THR A 212 11.40 19.49 10.72
CA THR A 212 12.12 18.29 10.31
C THR A 212 12.46 17.41 11.51
N GLY A 213 12.13 16.13 11.39
CA GLY A 213 12.53 15.06 12.32
C GLY A 213 13.38 14.01 11.62
N TYR A 214 14.19 13.32 12.39
CA TYR A 214 15.08 12.25 11.92
C TYR A 214 14.92 11.02 12.76
N ASP A 215 14.92 9.86 12.12
CA ASP A 215 15.10 8.59 12.83
C ASP A 215 16.05 7.64 12.07
N PHE A 216 16.63 6.72 12.83
CA PHE A 216 17.51 5.68 12.31
C PHE A 216 17.07 4.34 12.88
N LEU A 217 16.03 3.76 12.27
CA LEU A 217 15.48 2.49 12.75
C LEU A 217 16.39 1.33 12.34
N ASN A 218 16.82 0.56 13.33
CA ASN A 218 17.49 -0.72 13.17
C ASN A 218 16.53 -1.82 13.62
N MET A 219 16.31 -2.84 12.80
CA MET A 219 15.30 -3.86 13.08
C MET A 219 15.85 -5.25 12.77
N VAL A 220 15.64 -6.17 13.68
CA VAL A 220 15.81 -7.61 13.47
C VAL A 220 14.44 -8.25 13.27
N SER A 221 14.36 -9.26 12.42
CA SER A 221 13.12 -9.99 12.17
C SER A 221 13.37 -11.46 11.91
N VAL A 222 12.37 -12.26 12.26
CA VAL A 222 12.27 -13.68 11.92
C VAL A 222 11.02 -13.83 11.07
N THR A 223 11.18 -14.41 9.90
CA THR A 223 10.08 -14.69 8.98
C THR A 223 9.91 -16.19 8.82
N PHE A 224 8.68 -16.67 8.99
CA PHE A 224 8.21 -17.96 8.55
C PHE A 224 7.28 -17.77 7.36
N ASP A 225 7.57 -18.37 6.21
CA ASP A 225 6.80 -18.16 4.98
C ASP A 225 6.72 -19.46 4.16
N THR A 226 5.50 -19.94 3.99
CA THR A 226 5.16 -21.14 3.22
C THR A 226 4.19 -20.83 2.08
N ARG A 227 4.01 -19.55 1.74
CA ARG A 227 3.13 -19.13 0.65
C ARG A 227 3.60 -19.71 -0.69
N ASP A 228 2.64 -20.06 -1.53
CA ASP A 228 2.88 -20.55 -2.90
C ASP A 228 3.26 -19.40 -3.86
N SER A 229 2.96 -18.16 -3.53
CA SER A 229 3.33 -16.97 -4.29
C SER A 229 3.53 -15.77 -3.35
N LEU A 230 4.50 -14.92 -3.67
CA LEU A 230 4.74 -13.69 -2.91
C LEU A 230 3.67 -12.61 -3.18
N ASP A 231 3.23 -12.50 -4.44
CA ASP A 231 2.37 -11.42 -4.90
C ASP A 231 0.88 -11.82 -5.00
N ILE A 232 0.61 -13.09 -5.38
CA ILE A 232 -0.76 -13.62 -5.53
C ILE A 232 -0.89 -14.95 -4.79
N PRO A 233 -0.82 -14.95 -3.46
CA PRO A 233 -0.86 -16.18 -2.68
C PRO A 233 -2.26 -16.80 -2.68
N SER A 234 -2.31 -18.12 -2.89
CA SER A 234 -3.53 -18.91 -2.82
C SER A 234 -3.56 -19.85 -1.61
N ARG A 235 -2.41 -20.20 -1.07
CA ARG A 235 -2.25 -21.08 0.10
C ARG A 235 -0.95 -20.77 0.83
N GLY A 236 -0.90 -21.19 2.08
CA GLY A 236 0.28 -21.05 2.94
C GLY A 236 0.14 -19.92 3.94
N THR A 237 1.20 -19.75 4.72
CA THR A 237 1.25 -18.81 5.86
C THR A 237 2.51 -17.98 5.76
N GLU A 238 2.41 -16.70 6.04
CA GLU A 238 3.55 -15.84 6.37
C GLU A 238 3.37 -15.30 7.79
N VAL A 239 4.41 -15.39 8.61
CA VAL A 239 4.48 -14.75 9.93
C VAL A 239 5.81 -14.05 10.04
N VAL A 240 5.77 -12.76 10.36
CA VAL A 240 6.96 -11.93 10.62
C VAL A 240 6.91 -11.44 12.05
N ALA A 241 7.83 -11.90 12.90
CA ALA A 241 8.09 -11.31 14.20
C ALA A 241 9.29 -10.37 14.09
N TYR A 242 9.20 -9.18 14.68
CA TYR A 242 10.26 -8.17 14.59
C TYR A 242 10.45 -7.41 15.89
N ALA A 243 11.68 -6.91 16.08
CA ALA A 243 12.02 -5.95 17.12
C ALA A 243 13.00 -4.92 16.54
N GLY A 244 12.76 -3.65 16.86
CA GLY A 244 13.55 -2.53 16.33
C GLY A 244 13.86 -1.48 17.39
N LEU A 245 14.97 -0.79 17.16
CA LEU A 245 15.43 0.34 17.96
C LEU A 245 15.84 1.48 17.02
N ALA A 246 15.30 2.64 17.27
CA ALA A 246 15.79 3.90 16.69
C ALA A 246 16.52 4.66 17.80
N PRO A 247 17.87 4.69 17.80
CA PRO A 247 18.63 5.51 18.75
C PRO A 247 18.59 6.98 18.33
N GLY A 248 18.54 7.88 19.29
CA GLY A 248 18.60 9.32 19.05
C GLY A 248 20.01 9.81 18.69
N LEU A 249 20.56 9.32 17.57
CA LEU A 249 21.96 9.53 17.22
C LEU A 249 22.30 10.94 16.69
N LEU A 250 21.32 11.67 16.15
CA LEU A 250 21.59 12.91 15.44
C LEU A 250 21.51 14.17 16.30
N GLY A 251 21.29 14.04 17.62
CA GLY A 251 21.24 15.15 18.55
C GLY A 251 20.15 16.18 18.29
N GLY A 252 19.79 16.96 19.31
CA GLY A 252 18.76 18.00 19.22
C GLY A 252 17.33 17.51 19.30
N SER A 253 16.38 18.43 19.33
CA SER A 253 14.94 18.15 19.47
C SER A 253 14.30 17.45 18.27
N ALA A 254 15.02 17.38 17.15
CA ALA A 254 14.59 16.71 15.92
C ALA A 254 14.89 15.21 15.89
N SER A 255 15.77 14.71 16.79
CA SER A 255 16.17 13.31 16.83
C SER A 255 15.21 12.50 17.70
N THR A 256 14.68 11.43 17.13
CA THR A 256 13.70 10.56 17.80
C THR A 256 14.33 9.27 18.24
N SER A 257 14.13 8.92 19.53
CA SER A 257 14.53 7.63 20.10
C SER A 257 13.29 6.83 20.47
N TYR A 258 13.20 5.58 19.98
CA TYR A 258 12.08 4.69 20.30
C TYR A 258 12.47 3.22 20.11
N THR A 259 11.70 2.37 20.74
CA THR A 259 11.74 0.92 20.52
C THR A 259 10.40 0.46 19.97
N VAL A 260 10.42 -0.49 19.08
CA VAL A 260 9.22 -1.09 18.50
C VAL A 260 9.38 -2.59 18.40
N MET A 261 8.34 -3.33 18.66
CA MET A 261 8.27 -4.76 18.39
C MET A 261 6.87 -5.15 17.93
N GLY A 262 6.78 -6.28 17.26
CA GLY A 262 5.48 -6.71 16.77
C GLY A 262 5.53 -8.06 16.08
N ILE A 263 4.35 -8.48 15.70
CA ILE A 263 4.09 -9.66 14.90
C ILE A 263 3.05 -9.30 13.82
N ASP A 264 3.29 -9.74 12.60
CA ASP A 264 2.39 -9.62 11.45
C ASP A 264 2.23 -11.01 10.84
N GLY A 265 1.00 -11.48 10.73
CA GLY A 265 0.70 -12.83 10.25
C GLY A 265 -0.37 -12.82 9.18
N ARG A 266 -0.14 -13.58 8.11
CA ARG A 266 -1.07 -13.78 7.00
C ARG A 266 -1.25 -15.26 6.75
N ASN A 267 -2.46 -15.67 6.47
CA ASN A 267 -2.74 -17.05 6.13
C ASN A 267 -3.73 -17.15 4.97
N TYR A 268 -3.52 -18.12 4.10
CA TYR A 268 -4.30 -18.35 2.89
C TYR A 268 -4.72 -19.80 2.84
N TRP A 269 -6.03 -20.04 2.84
CA TRP A 269 -6.63 -21.36 2.71
C TRP A 269 -7.28 -21.51 1.35
N HIS A 270 -6.77 -22.38 0.54
CA HIS A 270 -7.38 -22.78 -0.71
C HIS A 270 -8.55 -23.75 -0.40
N VAL A 271 -9.76 -23.20 -0.41
CA VAL A 271 -10.97 -23.96 0.00
C VAL A 271 -11.58 -24.69 -1.18
N ALA A 272 -11.54 -24.08 -2.37
CA ALA A 272 -12.01 -24.66 -3.64
C ALA A 272 -11.23 -24.00 -4.79
N ASP A 273 -11.31 -24.57 -5.99
CA ASP A 273 -10.57 -24.12 -7.18
C ASP A 273 -10.74 -22.61 -7.49
N ASN A 274 -11.84 -22.04 -7.06
CA ASN A 274 -12.17 -20.63 -7.27
C ASN A 274 -12.38 -19.85 -5.97
N LEU A 275 -12.02 -20.42 -4.80
CA LEU A 275 -12.26 -19.79 -3.50
C LEU A 275 -11.04 -19.90 -2.57
N ILE A 276 -10.55 -18.77 -2.15
CA ILE A 276 -9.48 -18.63 -1.16
C ILE A 276 -10.03 -17.85 0.04
N VAL A 277 -9.75 -18.33 1.25
CA VAL A 277 -9.93 -17.56 2.48
C VAL A 277 -8.59 -16.98 2.87
N ALA A 278 -8.48 -15.65 2.86
CA ALA A 278 -7.29 -14.94 3.29
C ALA A 278 -7.55 -14.28 4.65
N SER A 279 -6.64 -14.42 5.58
CA SER A 279 -6.70 -13.72 6.87
C SER A 279 -5.38 -13.01 7.16
N HIS A 280 -5.47 -11.92 7.90
CA HIS A 280 -4.34 -11.13 8.35
C HIS A 280 -4.56 -10.70 9.79
N ALA A 281 -3.51 -10.68 10.61
CA ALA A 281 -3.53 -10.08 11.94
C ALA A 281 -2.17 -9.46 12.24
N ALA A 282 -2.19 -8.28 12.82
CA ALA A 282 -0.99 -7.55 13.23
C ALA A 282 -1.13 -7.03 14.67
N PHE A 283 -0.03 -7.14 15.40
CA PHE A 283 0.13 -6.54 16.71
C PHE A 283 1.43 -5.77 16.74
N ARG A 284 1.38 -4.50 17.11
CA ARG A 284 2.55 -3.64 17.26
C ARG A 284 2.57 -3.00 18.62
N TYR A 285 3.74 -3.02 19.25
CA TYR A 285 3.96 -2.50 20.57
C TYR A 285 5.20 -1.60 20.60
N MET A 286 5.06 -0.41 21.18
CA MET A 286 6.15 0.54 21.41
C MET A 286 6.33 0.73 22.91
N PRO A 287 7.21 -0.05 23.57
CA PRO A 287 7.48 0.12 24.99
C PRO A 287 8.19 1.45 25.21
N SER A 288 7.70 2.21 26.18
CA SER A 288 8.40 3.36 26.76
C SER A 288 8.99 4.36 25.76
N THR A 289 8.12 5.10 25.06
CA THR A 289 8.56 6.18 24.18
C THR A 289 7.67 7.42 24.39
N PRO A 290 7.84 8.18 25.49
CA PRO A 290 6.93 9.30 25.80
C PRO A 290 6.89 10.36 24.70
N ASP A 291 7.96 10.55 23.94
CA ASP A 291 8.13 11.65 23.00
C ASP A 291 8.17 11.22 21.52
N ALA A 292 7.73 10.00 21.19
CA ALA A 292 7.69 9.56 19.79
C ALA A 292 6.72 10.42 18.99
N PRO A 293 7.16 11.13 17.93
CA PRO A 293 6.29 11.94 17.11
C PRO A 293 5.22 11.07 16.44
N PHE A 294 4.06 11.67 16.12
CA PHE A 294 2.92 10.94 15.58
C PHE A 294 3.24 10.14 14.31
N TRP A 295 4.19 10.61 13.50
CA TRP A 295 4.58 9.96 12.25
C TRP A 295 5.42 8.67 12.42
N VAL A 296 5.88 8.32 13.64
CA VAL A 296 6.47 7.00 13.95
C VAL A 296 5.52 6.09 14.72
N GLN A 297 4.43 6.63 15.24
CA GLN A 297 3.44 5.86 15.99
C GLN A 297 2.68 4.89 15.08
N SER A 298 1.96 3.97 15.67
CA SER A 298 1.09 3.06 14.96
C SER A 298 -0.10 3.81 14.38
N SER A 299 -0.53 3.48 13.18
CA SER A 299 -1.72 4.05 12.59
C SER A 299 -2.67 2.97 12.06
N LEU A 300 -3.96 3.24 12.19
CA LEU A 300 -5.06 2.40 11.72
C LEU A 300 -5.95 3.21 10.78
N GLY A 301 -6.33 2.60 9.66
CA GLY A 301 -7.10 3.22 8.58
C GLY A 301 -6.36 3.17 7.25
N GLY A 302 -7.10 3.39 6.16
CA GLY A 302 -6.58 3.18 4.81
C GLY A 302 -6.75 1.73 4.35
N ASP A 303 -6.12 1.41 3.24
CA ASP A 303 -6.30 0.16 2.51
C ASP A 303 -5.06 -0.75 2.51
N ARG A 304 -3.96 -0.36 3.17
CA ARG A 304 -2.69 -1.09 3.10
C ARG A 304 -2.08 -1.40 4.45
N SER A 305 -1.44 -2.58 4.49
CA SER A 305 -0.62 -3.02 5.61
C SER A 305 0.85 -2.67 5.36
N PHE A 306 1.48 -2.07 6.38
CA PHE A 306 2.92 -1.81 6.40
C PHE A 306 3.51 -2.40 7.68
N LEU A 307 4.48 -3.28 7.53
CA LEU A 307 5.19 -3.85 8.66
C LEU A 307 5.77 -2.73 9.55
N ALA A 308 5.56 -2.84 10.85
CA ALA A 308 5.99 -1.85 11.84
C ALA A 308 5.41 -0.43 11.65
N GLY A 309 4.22 -0.30 11.04
CA GLY A 309 3.61 1.00 10.76
C GLY A 309 2.08 0.97 10.73
N ALA A 310 1.53 1.37 9.58
CA ALA A 310 0.10 1.44 9.35
C ALA A 310 -0.54 0.08 9.09
N GLN A 311 -1.79 -0.07 9.52
CA GLN A 311 -2.61 -1.24 9.23
C GLN A 311 -3.96 -0.83 8.63
N PRO A 312 -4.52 -1.66 7.71
CA PRO A 312 -5.74 -1.32 7.02
C PRO A 312 -6.96 -1.36 7.95
N LEU A 313 -7.89 -0.48 7.67
CA LEU A 313 -9.27 -0.50 8.12
C LEU A 313 -10.09 0.23 7.06
N ARG A 314 -10.55 -0.49 6.03
CA ARG A 314 -11.02 0.03 4.74
C ARG A 314 -12.39 0.72 4.75
N ALA A 315 -12.83 1.20 5.89
CA ALA A 315 -13.95 2.13 6.03
C ALA A 315 -13.51 3.52 6.52
N PHE A 316 -12.20 3.71 6.74
CA PHE A 316 -11.63 4.91 7.33
C PHE A 316 -10.43 5.39 6.51
N GLY A 317 -10.22 6.68 6.41
CA GLY A 317 -9.06 7.26 5.73
C GLY A 317 -7.73 6.82 6.33
N ALA A 318 -6.67 6.85 5.56
CA ALA A 318 -5.33 6.49 6.02
C ALA A 318 -4.91 7.34 7.24
N GLY A 319 -4.43 6.66 8.29
CA GLY A 319 -4.01 7.33 9.53
C GLY A 319 -5.15 7.91 10.36
N ARG A 320 -6.39 7.40 10.22
CA ARG A 320 -7.55 7.91 10.96
C ARG A 320 -7.39 7.80 12.48
N PHE A 321 -6.79 6.72 12.96
CA PHE A 321 -6.48 6.53 14.36
C PHE A 321 -4.98 6.33 14.53
N ILE A 322 -4.37 7.08 15.45
CA ILE A 322 -2.93 7.05 15.70
C ILE A 322 -2.69 6.93 17.20
N ASP A 323 -1.85 5.97 17.60
CA ASP A 323 -1.33 5.86 18.98
C ASP A 323 -0.07 4.98 18.97
N ARG A 324 0.56 4.78 20.12
CA ARG A 324 1.80 4.00 20.26
C ARG A 324 1.64 2.57 19.75
N ASN A 325 0.58 1.89 20.17
CA ASN A 325 0.38 0.47 19.97
C ASN A 325 -0.82 0.22 19.06
N LEU A 326 -0.85 -0.94 18.46
CA LEU A 326 -1.92 -1.31 17.53
C LEU A 326 -2.21 -2.81 17.60
N PHE A 327 -3.50 -3.14 17.50
CA PHE A 327 -4.00 -4.45 17.12
C PHE A 327 -4.91 -4.29 15.89
N SER A 328 -4.75 -5.15 14.90
CA SER A 328 -5.68 -5.26 13.77
C SER A 328 -5.83 -6.71 13.33
N ALA A 329 -7.00 -7.03 12.79
CA ALA A 329 -7.26 -8.31 12.14
C ALA A 329 -8.25 -8.12 10.99
N SER A 330 -8.08 -8.91 9.93
CA SER A 330 -8.95 -8.92 8.77
C SER A 330 -9.13 -10.32 8.20
N ILE A 331 -10.26 -10.53 7.52
CA ILE A 331 -10.56 -11.73 6.77
C ILE A 331 -11.20 -11.36 5.44
N GLU A 332 -10.81 -12.04 4.37
CA GLU A 332 -11.37 -11.90 3.02
C GLU A 332 -11.75 -13.26 2.44
N LEU A 333 -12.86 -13.31 1.75
CA LEU A 333 -13.26 -14.46 0.94
C LEU A 333 -12.99 -14.12 -0.54
N ARG A 334 -11.86 -14.53 -1.08
CA ARG A 334 -11.42 -14.24 -2.46
C ARG A 334 -12.02 -15.28 -3.40
N ARG A 335 -12.99 -14.88 -4.20
CA ARG A 335 -13.66 -15.77 -5.16
C ARG A 335 -13.37 -15.33 -6.59
N LYS A 336 -12.71 -16.18 -7.36
CA LYS A 336 -12.55 -15.99 -8.80
C LYS A 336 -13.93 -16.19 -9.46
N VAL A 337 -14.41 -15.18 -10.18
CA VAL A 337 -15.75 -15.15 -10.81
C VAL A 337 -15.67 -15.15 -12.33
N LEU A 338 -14.57 -14.69 -12.90
CA LEU A 338 -14.41 -14.57 -14.35
C LEU A 338 -12.94 -14.75 -14.73
N GLU A 339 -12.71 -15.37 -15.88
CA GLU A 339 -11.40 -15.51 -16.51
C GLU A 339 -11.51 -15.04 -17.96
N LEU A 340 -10.64 -14.12 -18.36
CA LEU A 340 -10.65 -13.49 -19.67
C LEU A 340 -9.26 -13.58 -20.30
N ASP A 341 -9.20 -13.97 -21.54
CA ASP A 341 -7.97 -13.87 -22.33
C ASP A 341 -7.95 -12.51 -23.05
N LEU A 342 -7.14 -11.59 -22.56
CA LEU A 342 -6.96 -10.25 -23.12
C LEU A 342 -5.48 -9.99 -23.41
N PHE A 343 -5.18 -9.45 -24.59
CA PHE A 343 -3.81 -9.05 -24.99
C PHE A 343 -2.77 -10.17 -24.82
N SER A 344 -3.13 -11.41 -25.13
CA SER A 344 -2.30 -12.62 -24.92
C SER A 344 -1.96 -12.92 -23.46
N THR A 345 -2.72 -12.34 -22.53
CA THR A 345 -2.56 -12.52 -21.08
C THR A 345 -3.86 -13.03 -20.49
N ASN A 346 -3.77 -14.00 -19.57
CA ASN A 346 -4.92 -14.50 -18.83
C ASN A 346 -5.22 -13.55 -17.67
N LEU A 347 -6.35 -12.83 -17.73
CA LEU A 347 -6.84 -11.92 -16.71
C LEU A 347 -7.93 -12.61 -15.89
N ASN A 348 -7.73 -12.66 -14.59
CA ASN A 348 -8.70 -13.19 -13.64
C ASN A 348 -9.41 -12.05 -12.91
N VAL A 349 -10.74 -12.14 -12.77
CA VAL A 349 -11.55 -11.22 -11.98
C VAL A 349 -12.00 -11.91 -10.70
N GLU A 350 -11.82 -11.22 -9.58
CA GLU A 350 -12.11 -11.73 -8.24
C GLU A 350 -13.05 -10.78 -7.50
N LEU A 351 -14.02 -11.36 -6.78
CA LEU A 351 -14.81 -10.69 -5.75
C LEU A 351 -14.30 -11.10 -4.38
N ALA A 352 -14.16 -10.13 -3.49
CA ALA A 352 -13.57 -10.34 -2.17
C ALA A 352 -14.35 -9.60 -1.07
N PRO A 353 -15.51 -10.14 -0.59
CA PRO A 353 -16.08 -9.63 0.64
C PRO A 353 -15.09 -9.75 1.79
N PHE A 354 -15.04 -8.70 2.63
CA PHE A 354 -14.10 -8.63 3.75
C PHE A 354 -14.75 -8.10 5.04
N ALA A 355 -14.15 -8.46 6.15
CA ALA A 355 -14.41 -7.87 7.45
C ALA A 355 -13.08 -7.58 8.16
N GLU A 356 -13.01 -6.43 8.81
CA GLU A 356 -11.82 -5.93 9.49
C GLU A 356 -12.17 -5.38 10.87
N VAL A 357 -11.25 -5.55 11.80
CA VAL A 357 -11.33 -4.95 13.13
C VAL A 357 -9.96 -4.41 13.52
N GLY A 358 -9.93 -3.34 14.30
CA GLY A 358 -8.67 -2.85 14.82
C GLY A 358 -8.83 -1.79 15.89
N ARG A 359 -7.73 -1.55 16.59
CA ARG A 359 -7.62 -0.55 17.64
C ARG A 359 -6.19 -0.05 17.74
N VAL A 360 -6.04 1.24 18.00
CA VAL A 360 -4.81 1.81 18.55
C VAL A 360 -4.96 2.02 20.06
N PHE A 361 -3.88 1.95 20.82
CA PHE A 361 -3.95 2.11 22.28
C PHE A 361 -2.62 2.60 22.86
N HIS A 362 -2.71 3.32 24.00
CA HIS A 362 -1.55 3.97 24.57
C HIS A 362 -0.70 3.01 25.40
N ASN A 363 -1.31 2.21 26.27
CA ASN A 363 -0.66 1.28 27.19
C ASN A 363 -1.25 -0.12 27.08
N MET A 364 -0.49 -1.14 27.47
CA MET A 364 -1.00 -2.52 27.51
C MET A 364 -2.17 -2.72 28.49
N GLY A 365 -2.30 -1.83 29.49
CA GLY A 365 -3.44 -1.83 30.41
C GLY A 365 -4.76 -1.41 29.75
N ASP A 366 -4.72 -0.82 28.57
CA ASP A 366 -5.93 -0.35 27.84
C ASP A 366 -6.69 -1.48 27.14
N ASN A 367 -6.39 -2.72 27.41
CA ASN A 367 -6.99 -3.92 26.78
C ASN A 367 -7.09 -3.82 25.25
N PRO A 368 -6.12 -4.32 24.47
CA PRO A 368 -6.04 -4.15 23.02
C PRO A 368 -7.24 -4.72 22.24
N PHE A 369 -8.09 -5.53 22.88
CA PHE A 369 -9.25 -6.19 22.27
C PHE A 369 -10.59 -5.53 22.64
N SER A 370 -10.58 -4.38 23.31
CA SER A 370 -11.79 -3.62 23.64
C SER A 370 -11.97 -2.40 22.72
N ALA A 371 -13.18 -1.87 22.61
CA ALA A 371 -13.52 -0.69 21.80
C ALA A 371 -12.90 -0.74 20.38
N LEU A 372 -13.05 -1.86 19.71
CA LEU A 372 -12.56 -2.08 18.35
C LEU A 372 -13.37 -1.25 17.34
N HIS A 373 -12.68 -0.61 16.42
CA HIS A 373 -13.29 -0.11 15.19
C HIS A 373 -13.45 -1.27 14.21
N THR A 374 -14.53 -1.24 13.43
CA THR A 374 -14.89 -2.31 12.49
C THR A 374 -15.15 -1.76 11.11
N ALA A 375 -14.76 -2.52 10.10
CA ALA A 375 -15.10 -2.27 8.71
C ALA A 375 -15.60 -3.57 8.06
N VAL A 376 -16.61 -3.47 7.22
CA VAL A 376 -17.06 -4.56 6.35
C VAL A 376 -17.19 -4.04 4.93
N GLY A 377 -16.97 -4.88 3.94
CA GLY A 377 -16.98 -4.38 2.58
C GLY A 377 -16.85 -5.43 1.50
N MET A 378 -16.66 -4.95 0.27
CA MET A 378 -16.51 -5.74 -0.93
C MET A 378 -15.30 -5.24 -1.73
N GLY A 379 -14.38 -6.15 -2.04
CA GLY A 379 -13.29 -5.92 -2.98
C GLY A 379 -13.61 -6.47 -4.36
N PHE A 380 -13.23 -5.71 -5.38
CA PHE A 380 -13.23 -6.11 -6.79
C PHE A 380 -11.80 -6.08 -7.27
N ARG A 381 -11.30 -7.19 -7.80
CA ARG A 381 -9.90 -7.32 -8.20
C ARG A 381 -9.78 -7.89 -9.59
N ALA A 382 -8.78 -7.40 -10.33
CA ALA A 382 -8.35 -7.97 -11.59
C ALA A 382 -6.86 -8.26 -11.51
N TYR A 383 -6.43 -9.49 -11.78
CA TYR A 383 -5.03 -9.86 -11.71
C TYR A 383 -4.61 -10.75 -12.88
N ALA A 384 -3.37 -10.56 -13.30
CA ALA A 384 -2.68 -11.40 -14.26
C ALA A 384 -1.38 -11.91 -13.61
N ARG A 385 -1.13 -13.22 -13.68
CA ARG A 385 0.11 -13.79 -13.15
C ARG A 385 1.33 -13.31 -13.95
N PRO A 386 2.50 -13.08 -13.31
CA PRO A 386 2.79 -13.44 -11.90
C PRO A 386 2.44 -12.38 -10.87
N SER A 387 2.21 -11.09 -11.24
CA SER A 387 2.26 -10.05 -10.19
C SER A 387 1.39 -8.81 -10.40
N VAL A 388 0.52 -8.76 -11.38
CA VAL A 388 -0.33 -7.57 -11.63
C VAL A 388 -1.70 -7.77 -10.99
N VAL A 389 -2.00 -6.95 -9.97
CA VAL A 389 -3.32 -6.92 -9.31
C VAL A 389 -3.78 -5.47 -9.26
N GLY A 390 -4.91 -5.18 -9.90
CA GLY A 390 -5.65 -3.94 -9.70
C GLY A 390 -6.87 -4.21 -8.84
N TYR A 391 -7.24 -3.28 -7.94
CA TYR A 391 -8.40 -3.46 -7.07
C TYR A 391 -9.21 -2.18 -6.88
N VAL A 392 -10.48 -2.38 -6.52
CA VAL A 392 -11.38 -1.40 -5.91
C VAL A 392 -11.99 -2.05 -4.68
N ASP A 393 -11.81 -1.45 -3.53
CA ASP A 393 -12.41 -1.87 -2.28
C ASP A 393 -13.43 -0.82 -1.83
N VAL A 394 -14.65 -1.26 -1.51
CA VAL A 394 -15.71 -0.44 -0.94
C VAL A 394 -15.95 -0.93 0.48
N GLY A 395 -15.63 -0.11 1.46
CA GLY A 395 -15.80 -0.42 2.87
C GLY A 395 -16.84 0.46 3.53
N TYR A 396 -17.50 -0.08 4.54
CA TYR A 396 -18.47 0.60 5.39
C TYR A 396 -18.14 0.41 6.87
N GLY A 397 -18.18 1.50 7.62
CA GLY A 397 -17.90 1.55 9.05
C GLY A 397 -18.68 2.64 9.75
N SER A 398 -18.31 2.95 11.00
CA SER A 398 -19.01 3.95 11.82
C SER A 398 -18.95 5.39 11.26
N GLU A 399 -18.01 5.69 10.36
CA GLU A 399 -17.86 7.00 9.72
C GLU A 399 -18.46 7.05 8.30
N GLY A 400 -19.13 5.98 7.88
CA GLY A 400 -19.76 5.88 6.57
C GLY A 400 -19.04 4.98 5.60
N THR A 401 -19.15 5.26 4.31
CA THR A 401 -18.56 4.49 3.22
C THR A 401 -17.24 5.13 2.76
N ALA A 402 -16.21 4.30 2.63
CA ALA A 402 -14.95 4.67 1.99
C ALA A 402 -14.70 3.79 0.76
N VAL A 403 -14.07 4.36 -0.25
CA VAL A 403 -13.69 3.65 -1.47
C VAL A 403 -12.20 3.84 -1.70
N PHE A 404 -11.51 2.74 -1.92
CA PHE A 404 -10.08 2.72 -2.23
C PHE A 404 -9.84 2.00 -3.55
N SER A 405 -8.79 2.38 -4.23
CA SER A 405 -8.34 1.68 -5.43
C SER A 405 -6.81 1.70 -5.51
N GLY A 406 -6.25 0.68 -6.10
CA GLY A 406 -4.81 0.56 -6.18
C GLY A 406 -4.35 -0.70 -6.91
N VAL A 407 -3.07 -1.01 -6.71
CA VAL A 407 -2.42 -2.22 -7.23
C VAL A 407 -1.88 -3.02 -6.06
N SER A 408 -1.85 -4.34 -6.17
CA SER A 408 -1.49 -5.32 -5.15
C SER A 408 -2.63 -5.64 -4.18
N TYR A 409 -2.49 -6.72 -3.41
CA TYR A 409 -3.44 -7.03 -2.34
C TYR A 409 -3.26 -6.09 -1.13
N PRO A 410 -4.28 -5.87 -0.31
CA PRO A 410 -4.21 -5.03 0.91
C PRO A 410 -3.19 -5.57 1.93
N PHE A 411 -3.02 -6.91 1.98
CA PHE A 411 -2.08 -7.62 2.86
C PHE A 411 -1.61 -8.92 2.24
#